data_d5c91e6c547ada8130aedf3fb1f8efb6
#
_entry.id   d5c91e6c547ada8130aedf3fb1f8efb6
#
_cell.length_a   1.000
_cell.length_b   1.000
_cell.length_c   1.000
_cell.angle_alpha   90.00
_cell.angle_beta   90.00
_cell.angle_gamma   90.00
#
_symmetry.space_group_name_H-M   'P 1'
#
loop_
_entity.id
_entity.type
_entity.pdbx_description
1 polymer ?
#
loop_
_entity_poly.entity_id
_entity_poly.type
_entity_poly.pdbx_seq_one_letter_code
_entity_poly.pdbx_strand_id
1 'polypeptide(L)'
;MKTLTLITALALTMSIGVATASAATQYEGTVVGISKAKKTFRLQDSQRGTIRVKVTRNTTFERIAGFGGLRIGMKRVEATVKRSNGRWVATHVEISGGGGRHGGDD
;
A
#
# COMPACT_ATOMS: atom_id res chain seq x y z
N MET A 1 7.60 52.79 -2.94
CA MET A 1 7.56 52.35 -2.85
C MET A 1 7.26 51.30 -2.61
N LYS A 2 7.16 50.98 -2.60
CA LYS A 2 6.97 50.19 -2.42
C LYS A 2 6.59 49.11 -2.50
N THR A 3 6.60 48.65 -2.77
CA THR A 3 6.34 47.78 -2.95
C THR A 3 6.21 46.62 -2.83
N LEU A 4 6.22 46.41 -3.02
CA LEU A 4 6.14 45.52 -3.04
C LEU A 4 5.98 44.49 -2.67
N THR A 5 5.99 44.17 -2.71
CA THR A 5 6.01 43.40 -2.43
C THR A 5 5.59 42.40 -2.22
N LEU A 6 5.43 42.17 -2.50
CA LEU A 6 5.14 41.37 -2.36
C LEU A 6 4.90 40.38 -2.30
N ILE A 7 4.84 40.13 -2.58
CA ILE A 7 4.69 39.30 -2.63
C ILE A 7 4.65 38.34 -2.34
N THR A 8 4.75 38.18 -2.47
CA THR A 8 4.86 37.31 -2.28
C THR A 8 4.46 36.42 -1.90
N ALA A 9 4.18 36.31 -1.97
CA ALA A 9 3.95 35.52 -1.68
C ALA A 9 3.56 34.70 -1.82
N LEU A 10 3.51 34.44 -2.18
CA LEU A 10 3.23 33.62 -2.42
C LEU A 10 3.16 32.70 -2.34
N ALA A 11 3.12 32.72 -2.65
CA ALA A 11 3.13 31.91 -2.80
C ALA A 11 3.11 30.99 -2.41
N LEU A 12 3.27 31.00 -2.31
CA LEU A 12 3.45 30.11 -2.01
C LEU A 12 2.72 29.32 -1.67
N THR A 13 2.30 29.39 -1.85
CA THR A 13 1.72 28.69 -1.55
C THR A 13 1.46 27.72 -1.82
N MET A 14 1.68 27.62 -2.15
CA MET A 14 1.68 26.78 -2.43
C MET A 14 1.67 25.82 -2.24
N SER A 15 1.71 25.75 -2.49
CA SER A 15 1.81 24.94 -2.47
C SER A 15 1.62 24.12 -1.91
N ILE A 16 1.63 24.27 -1.81
CA ILE A 16 1.64 23.56 -1.14
C ILE A 16 0.88 22.64 -1.02
N GLY A 17 0.65 22.58 -1.18
CA GLY A 17 0.12 21.76 -0.82
C GLY A 17 -0.08 20.81 -1.36
N VAL A 18 0.00 20.79 -1.84
CA VAL A 18 -0.13 19.87 -2.22
C VAL A 18 0.38 18.73 -1.95
N ALA A 19 1.08 18.72 -2.12
CA ALA A 19 1.71 17.60 -1.91
C ALA A 19 1.27 16.82 -0.86
N THR A 20 0.24 16.79 -0.68
CA THR A 20 -0.23 16.17 0.45
C THR A 20 -0.68 14.79 0.18
N ALA A 21 -0.63 14.36 -1.04
CA ALA A 21 -1.04 13.03 -1.34
C ALA A 21 -0.10 12.03 -0.71
N SER A 22 -0.62 11.03 -0.07
CA SER A 22 0.17 9.95 0.44
C SER A 22 0.78 9.17 -0.68
N ALA A 23 2.05 8.94 -0.61
CA ALA A 23 2.70 8.10 -1.59
C ALA A 23 2.36 6.65 -1.33
N ALA A 24 2.23 5.87 -2.37
CA ALA A 24 2.04 4.45 -2.25
C ALA A 24 3.35 3.81 -1.82
N THR A 25 3.27 2.85 -0.93
CA THR A 25 4.41 2.11 -0.45
C THR A 25 4.16 0.64 -0.70
N GLN A 26 5.18 -0.09 -1.07
CA GLN A 26 5.04 -1.52 -1.30
C GLN A 26 5.69 -2.29 -0.17
N TYR A 27 4.99 -3.30 0.30
CA TYR A 27 5.50 -4.25 1.27
C TYR A 27 5.40 -5.62 0.63
N GLU A 28 6.38 -6.44 0.88
CA GLU A 28 6.35 -7.81 0.37
C GLU A 28 6.74 -8.76 1.48
N GLY A 29 5.97 -9.79 1.67
CA GLY A 29 6.28 -10.71 2.75
C GLY A 29 5.31 -11.85 2.85
N THR A 30 5.16 -12.35 4.06
CA THR A 30 4.33 -13.50 4.36
C THR A 30 3.09 -13.04 5.12
N VAL A 31 1.95 -13.59 4.75
CA VAL A 31 0.70 -13.33 5.46
C VAL A 31 0.77 -14.11 6.78
N VAL A 32 0.71 -13.39 7.89
CA VAL A 32 0.81 -14.00 9.20
C VAL A 32 -0.45 -13.84 10.04
N GLY A 33 -1.46 -13.17 9.51
CA GLY A 33 -2.74 -13.05 10.21
C GLY A 33 -3.80 -12.56 9.27
N ILE A 34 -5.05 -12.95 9.53
CA ILE A 34 -6.20 -12.53 8.72
C ILE A 34 -7.36 -12.30 9.67
N SER A 35 -8.04 -11.17 9.48
CA SER A 35 -9.28 -10.89 10.21
C SER A 35 -10.38 -10.69 9.18
N LYS A 36 -11.26 -11.66 9.05
CA LYS A 36 -12.35 -11.56 8.11
C LYS A 36 -13.34 -10.48 8.50
N ALA A 37 -13.57 -10.35 9.77
CA ALA A 37 -14.53 -9.37 10.27
C ALA A 37 -14.09 -7.95 9.94
N LYS A 38 -12.81 -7.69 10.03
CA LYS A 38 -12.29 -6.35 9.80
C LYS A 38 -11.74 -6.16 8.40
N LYS A 39 -11.71 -7.22 7.62
CA LYS A 39 -11.12 -7.18 6.27
C LYS A 39 -9.69 -6.68 6.31
N THR A 40 -8.91 -7.22 7.23
CA THR A 40 -7.50 -6.86 7.33
C THR A 40 -6.66 -8.11 7.32
N PHE A 41 -5.41 -7.95 6.94
CA PHE A 41 -4.45 -9.03 7.09
C PHE A 41 -3.14 -8.43 7.56
N ARG A 42 -2.31 -9.26 8.18
CA ARG A 42 -1.00 -8.84 8.63
C ARG A 42 0.03 -9.42 7.70
N LEU A 43 0.91 -8.56 7.25
CA LEU A 43 1.96 -8.92 6.30
C LEU A 43 3.29 -8.70 6.98
N GLN A 44 4.08 -9.74 7.06
CA GLN A 44 5.39 -9.66 7.67
C GLN A 44 6.42 -9.49 6.58
N ASP A 45 6.98 -8.30 6.52
CA ASP A 45 8.02 -7.95 5.57
C ASP A 45 9.35 -8.19 6.26
N SER A 46 10.26 -8.90 5.61
CA SER A 46 11.51 -9.27 6.24
C SER A 46 12.37 -8.06 6.58
N GLN A 47 12.16 -6.96 5.93
CA GLN A 47 12.97 -5.77 6.17
C GLN A 47 12.27 -4.70 6.97
N ARG A 48 10.96 -4.68 6.93
CA ARG A 48 10.20 -3.59 7.52
C ARG A 48 9.31 -4.01 8.67
N GLY A 49 9.32 -5.30 8.99
CA GLY A 49 8.48 -5.81 10.08
C GLY A 49 7.07 -6.09 9.62
N THR A 50 6.18 -6.21 10.57
CA THR A 50 4.81 -6.64 10.29
C THR A 50 3.89 -5.42 10.28
N ILE A 51 3.07 -5.32 9.27
CA ILE A 51 2.07 -4.27 9.19
C ILE A 51 0.68 -4.90 9.07
N ARG A 52 -0.31 -4.15 9.49
CA ARG A 52 -1.70 -4.53 9.30
C ARG A 52 -2.23 -3.77 8.10
N VAL A 53 -2.80 -4.50 7.18
CA VAL A 53 -3.26 -3.94 5.91
C VAL A 53 -4.77 -4.08 5.83
N LYS A 54 -5.44 -2.98 5.56
CA LYS A 54 -6.90 -2.95 5.38
C LYS A 54 -7.22 -3.17 3.91
N VAL A 55 -8.17 -4.04 3.65
CA VAL A 55 -8.67 -4.30 2.29
C VAL A 55 -10.03 -3.64 2.17
N THR A 56 -10.26 -2.98 1.06
CA THR A 56 -11.54 -2.33 0.78
C THR A 56 -12.06 -2.86 -0.55
N ARG A 57 -13.25 -2.42 -0.92
CA ARG A 57 -13.80 -2.82 -2.21
C ARG A 57 -12.98 -2.26 -3.38
N ASN A 58 -12.16 -1.25 -3.12
CA ASN A 58 -11.33 -0.68 -4.17
C ASN A 58 -9.95 -1.32 -4.29
N THR A 59 -9.67 -2.29 -3.43
CA THR A 59 -8.41 -3.02 -3.51
C THR A 59 -8.47 -3.98 -4.68
N THR A 60 -7.49 -3.92 -5.57
CA THR A 60 -7.42 -4.88 -6.66
C THR A 60 -6.51 -6.02 -6.26
N PHE A 61 -6.85 -7.22 -6.73
CA PHE A 61 -6.07 -8.41 -6.45
C PHE A 61 -5.59 -9.02 -7.75
N GLU A 62 -4.38 -9.51 -7.76
CA GLU A 62 -3.83 -10.15 -8.93
C GLU A 62 -3.24 -11.50 -8.52
N ARG A 63 -3.64 -12.56 -9.17
CA ARG A 63 -3.22 -13.92 -8.86
C ARG A 63 -3.68 -14.38 -7.49
N ILE A 64 -4.58 -13.64 -6.87
CA ILE A 64 -5.23 -13.99 -5.63
C ILE A 64 -6.69 -13.72 -5.86
N ALA A 65 -7.54 -14.62 -5.43
CA ALA A 65 -8.97 -14.50 -5.70
C ALA A 65 -9.63 -13.58 -4.68
N GLY A 66 -9.14 -12.35 -4.56
CA GLY A 66 -9.69 -11.39 -3.62
C GLY A 66 -9.26 -11.67 -2.20
N PHE A 67 -9.89 -10.95 -1.27
CA PHE A 67 -9.55 -11.10 0.13
C PHE A 67 -9.74 -12.53 0.60
N GLY A 68 -10.79 -13.18 0.12
CA GLY A 68 -11.07 -14.56 0.51
C GLY A 68 -10.04 -15.55 0.02
N GLY A 69 -9.20 -15.17 -0.90
CA GLY A 69 -8.14 -16.04 -1.36
C GLY A 69 -6.86 -15.95 -0.56
N LEU A 70 -6.79 -15.02 0.38
CA LEU A 70 -5.61 -14.91 1.22
C LEU A 70 -5.58 -16.05 2.23
N ARG A 71 -4.38 -16.55 2.52
CA ARG A 71 -4.18 -17.62 3.48
C ARG A 71 -3.00 -17.28 4.36
N ILE A 72 -3.10 -17.62 5.62
CA ILE A 72 -1.96 -17.48 6.53
C ILE A 72 -0.85 -18.41 6.05
N GLY A 73 0.36 -17.90 5.98
CA GLY A 73 1.49 -18.65 5.47
C GLY A 73 1.82 -18.38 4.02
N MET A 74 0.95 -17.65 3.33
CA MET A 74 1.19 -17.29 1.94
C MET A 74 2.41 -16.40 1.86
N LYS A 75 3.34 -16.74 0.98
CA LYS A 75 4.60 -16.00 0.85
C LYS A 75 4.60 -15.17 -0.42
N ARG A 76 5.50 -14.20 -0.44
CA ARG A 76 5.69 -13.33 -1.60
C ARG A 76 4.45 -12.55 -1.94
N VAL A 77 3.70 -12.21 -0.92
CA VAL A 77 2.53 -11.36 -1.11
C VAL A 77 3.00 -9.93 -1.12
N GLU A 78 2.72 -9.23 -2.20
CA GLU A 78 3.12 -7.84 -2.34
C GLU A 78 1.88 -6.98 -2.21
N ALA A 79 1.91 -6.05 -1.29
CA ALA A 79 0.80 -5.15 -1.08
C ALA A 79 1.26 -3.73 -1.32
N THR A 80 0.55 -3.04 -2.20
CA THR A 80 0.75 -1.62 -2.41
C THR A 80 -0.25 -0.91 -1.52
N VAL A 81 0.24 -0.10 -0.61
CA VAL A 81 -0.59 0.48 0.43
C VAL A 81 -0.41 1.98 0.51
N LYS A 82 -1.42 2.66 1.02
CA LYS A 82 -1.38 4.08 1.31
C LYS A 82 -1.86 4.31 2.72
N ARG A 83 -1.37 5.36 3.33
CA ARG A 83 -1.88 5.74 4.64
C ARG A 83 -3.21 6.46 4.46
N SER A 84 -4.17 6.06 5.26
CA SER A 84 -5.47 6.71 5.26
C SER A 84 -5.99 6.64 6.69
N ASN A 85 -6.19 7.79 7.30
CA ASN A 85 -6.66 7.87 8.69
C ASN A 85 -5.78 7.06 9.64
N GLY A 86 -4.48 7.12 9.41
CA GLY A 86 -3.55 6.39 10.28
C GLY A 86 -3.44 4.91 10.01
N ARG A 87 -4.09 4.42 8.97
CA ARG A 87 -4.07 3.00 8.65
C ARG A 87 -3.45 2.77 7.29
N TRP A 88 -2.88 1.59 7.13
CA TRP A 88 -2.41 1.19 5.81
C TRP A 88 -3.59 0.56 5.07
N VAL A 89 -3.92 1.11 3.92
CA VAL A 89 -5.02 0.62 3.09
C VAL A 89 -4.43 0.14 1.78
N ALA A 90 -4.74 -1.10 1.41
CA ALA A 90 -4.21 -1.68 0.19
C ALA A 90 -4.94 -1.14 -1.03
N THR A 91 -4.18 -0.72 -2.03
CA THR A 91 -4.74 -0.43 -3.33
C THR A 91 -4.57 -1.62 -4.26
N HIS A 92 -3.56 -2.45 -4.01
CA HIS A 92 -3.28 -3.58 -4.88
C HIS A 92 -2.58 -4.67 -4.06
N VAL A 93 -2.96 -5.91 -4.28
CA VAL A 93 -2.34 -7.06 -3.62
C VAL A 93 -2.10 -8.13 -4.66
N GLU A 94 -0.90 -8.67 -4.69
CA GLU A 94 -0.60 -9.72 -5.65
C GLU A 94 0.46 -10.64 -5.08
N ILE A 95 0.61 -11.80 -5.70
CA ILE A 95 1.72 -12.68 -5.39
C ILE A 95 2.83 -12.30 -6.33
N SER A 96 3.93 -11.80 -5.79
CA SER A 96 5.02 -11.32 -6.61
C SER A 96 5.90 -12.46 -7.04
N GLY A 97 6.53 -12.26 -8.16
CA GLY A 97 7.50 -13.20 -8.63
C GLY A 97 6.95 -14.54 -8.98
N GLY A 98 5.69 -14.64 -8.88
CA GLY A 98 5.13 -15.90 -9.22
C GLY A 98 5.43 -16.19 -10.59
N GLY A 99 5.52 -15.61 -10.75
CA GLY A 99 5.84 -15.93 -11.74
C GLY A 99 6.96 -16.28 -12.16
N GLY A 100 6.95 -16.18 -11.97
CA GLY A 100 7.77 -16.39 -12.35
C GLY A 100 8.01 -17.10 -12.59
N ARG A 101 7.88 -17.34 -12.78
CA ARG A 101 8.32 -17.91 -13.13
C ARG A 101 8.44 -18.56 -13.40
N HIS A 102 8.30 -18.74 -13.52
CA HIS A 102 8.63 -19.31 -13.87
C HIS A 102 8.73 -19.92 -13.96
N GLY A 103 8.46 -19.70 -13.78
CA GLY A 103 8.75 -20.16 -14.07
C GLY A 103 8.75 -20.98 -14.22
N GLY A 104 8.85 -20.99 -14.20
CA GLY A 104 9.16 -21.55 -14.59
C GLY A 104 8.96 -22.45 -14.63
N ASP A 105 8.96 -22.53 -14.66
CA ASP A 105 9.03 -23.16 -14.79
C ASP A 105 8.81 -23.77 -14.96
N ASP A 106 8.70 -23.67 -15.01
CA ASP A 106 8.66 -24.04 -15.28
C ASP A 106 8.58 -24.43 -15.57
#